data_eb6efeed4f0bdb81cf29f352a3a68e2a
#
_entry.id   eb6efeed4f0bdb81cf29f352a3a68e2a
#
_cell.length_a   1.000
_cell.length_b   1.000
_cell.length_c   1.000
_cell.angle_alpha   90.00
_cell.angle_beta   90.00
_cell.angle_gamma   90.00
#
_symmetry.space_group_name_H-M   'P 1'
#
loop_
_entity.id
_entity.type
_entity.pdbx_description
1 polymer ?
#
loop_
_entity_poly.entity_id
_entity_poly.type
_entity_poly.pdbx_seq_one_letter_code
_entity_poly.pdbx_strand_id
1 'polypeptide(L)'
;MLGASINWTLLVATAAANLGMGLYVFGRAPRSPLNRAFGLLALATSLWSGSLAVGYHVDPQTTGLSATTLVIRVAFAAGSLFAVAFLLFTERFALTPPAVCRLVRFFLVPVGVAFFVLSFSPWMVVVAKSTPMGLLVTYGYLHPAFAVYAVAGFATTVYLLRSKYRRSAGLERLQVRYVIWAFLLSGALITTTNVVLPVVLKTSEYGRYGPLFSLLLLGIIGHAIIRHRLMDIRIFIHRGAVYLAALIATAGVLAIALTLSNYLLPDEHDFSLREIVLAILAVCLLTPARGSVQRWFDQYLYRNPYDYARTLREASQALTATIDLEDLVVHVGSVLETTFRPEVASIYLYDDEDREFRLCWSLPNGHSPDVLHTSSSLASVAHLVFRDEISVERSASSNASLREELSSLQAEALVPLIEEGQPVGFFLLGAKRSGDPYFSNDADLLTTLANQAAVAVRNAQTHARVVQVNEEMQ
;
A
#
# COMPACT_ATOMS: atom_id res chain seq x y z
N MET A 1 19.94 29.00 -17.65
CA MET A 1 20.64 28.03 -16.79
C MET A 1 19.73 27.53 -15.64
N LEU A 2 18.98 28.37 -14.97
CA LEU A 2 18.14 28.01 -13.80
C LEU A 2 17.11 26.89 -14.04
N GLY A 3 16.39 26.92 -15.16
CA GLY A 3 15.40 25.88 -15.47
C GLY A 3 16.01 24.48 -15.65
N ALA A 4 17.26 24.41 -16.11
CA ALA A 4 17.96 23.14 -16.30
C ALA A 4 18.42 22.54 -14.97
N SER A 5 18.88 23.36 -14.02
CA SER A 5 19.32 22.90 -12.69
C SER A 5 18.18 22.37 -11.83
N ILE A 6 17.00 23.03 -11.84
CA ILE A 6 15.80 22.54 -11.14
C ILE A 6 15.37 21.20 -11.70
N ASN A 7 15.28 21.08 -13.02
CA ASN A 7 14.85 19.86 -13.67
C ASN A 7 15.82 18.69 -13.38
N TRP A 8 17.12 18.96 -13.35
CA TRP A 8 18.13 17.97 -13.00
C TRP A 8 17.95 17.45 -11.57
N THR A 9 17.86 18.36 -10.59
CA THR A 9 17.69 17.98 -9.17
C THR A 9 16.43 17.15 -8.94
N LEU A 10 15.31 17.57 -9.54
CA LEU A 10 14.05 16.84 -9.44
C LEU A 10 14.12 15.44 -10.08
N LEU A 11 14.76 15.32 -11.24
CA LEU A 11 14.92 14.03 -11.92
C LEU A 11 15.85 13.09 -11.17
N VAL A 12 16.95 13.58 -10.59
CA VAL A 12 17.86 12.79 -9.75
C VAL A 12 17.14 12.33 -8.48
N ALA A 13 16.42 13.23 -7.80
CA ALA A 13 15.63 12.87 -6.63
C ALA A 13 14.55 11.83 -6.95
N THR A 14 13.89 11.96 -8.11
CA THR A 14 12.91 10.99 -8.61
C THR A 14 13.56 9.63 -8.87
N ALA A 15 14.73 9.61 -9.52
CA ALA A 15 15.46 8.38 -9.77
C ALA A 15 15.86 7.67 -8.47
N ALA A 16 16.39 8.43 -7.51
CA ALA A 16 16.79 7.89 -6.20
C ALA A 16 15.62 7.36 -5.40
N ALA A 17 14.48 8.09 -5.37
CA ALA A 17 13.27 7.67 -4.67
C ALA A 17 12.68 6.37 -5.26
N ASN A 18 12.58 6.29 -6.60
CA ASN A 18 12.10 5.08 -7.28
C ASN A 18 13.03 3.89 -7.02
N LEU A 19 14.35 4.08 -7.13
CA LEU A 19 15.33 3.02 -6.88
C LEU A 19 15.26 2.53 -5.43
N GLY A 20 15.24 3.46 -4.47
CA GLY A 20 15.16 3.14 -3.04
C GLY A 20 13.92 2.33 -2.69
N MET A 21 12.75 2.74 -3.21
CA MET A 21 11.51 2.00 -2.98
C MET A 21 11.54 0.62 -3.67
N GLY A 22 12.05 0.56 -4.90
CA GLY A 22 12.18 -0.71 -5.63
C GLY A 22 13.07 -1.71 -4.90
N LEU A 23 14.23 -1.27 -4.41
CA LEU A 23 15.16 -2.09 -3.63
C LEU A 23 14.55 -2.51 -2.29
N TYR A 24 13.84 -1.61 -1.62
CA TYR A 24 13.14 -1.91 -0.38
C TYR A 24 12.10 -3.03 -0.55
N VAL A 25 11.18 -2.87 -1.51
CA VAL A 25 10.11 -3.86 -1.77
C VAL A 25 10.71 -5.20 -2.24
N PHE A 26 11.69 -5.17 -3.15
CA PHE A 26 12.37 -6.37 -3.62
C PHE A 26 13.11 -7.09 -2.49
N GLY A 27 13.85 -6.35 -1.64
CA GLY A 27 14.63 -6.93 -0.55
C GLY A 27 13.78 -7.61 0.53
N ARG A 28 12.52 -7.18 0.71
CA ARG A 28 11.61 -7.79 1.69
C ARG A 28 11.12 -9.17 1.31
N ALA A 29 10.87 -9.41 0.03
CA ALA A 29 10.43 -10.72 -0.46
C ALA A 29 10.94 -10.96 -1.90
N PRO A 30 12.23 -11.29 -2.09
CA PRO A 30 12.86 -11.40 -3.41
C PRO A 30 12.32 -12.59 -4.21
N ARG A 31 11.67 -13.57 -3.56
CA ARG A 31 11.04 -14.71 -4.22
C ARG A 31 9.63 -14.41 -4.72
N SER A 32 8.97 -13.35 -4.22
CA SER A 32 7.63 -12.95 -4.66
C SER A 32 7.67 -12.45 -6.12
N PRO A 33 6.87 -13.06 -7.03
CA PRO A 33 6.80 -12.60 -8.42
C PRO A 33 6.29 -11.17 -8.55
N LEU A 34 5.42 -10.74 -7.64
CA LEU A 34 4.86 -9.39 -7.59
C LEU A 34 5.93 -8.36 -7.21
N ASN A 35 6.73 -8.67 -6.17
CA ASN A 35 7.80 -7.78 -5.70
C ASN A 35 8.92 -7.65 -6.74
N ARG A 36 9.21 -8.73 -7.49
CA ARG A 36 10.14 -8.70 -8.64
C ARG A 36 9.64 -7.77 -9.74
N ALA A 37 8.35 -7.88 -10.09
CA ALA A 37 7.74 -7.03 -11.12
C ALA A 37 7.72 -5.55 -10.68
N PHE A 38 7.43 -5.26 -9.41
CA PHE A 38 7.51 -3.91 -8.85
C PHE A 38 8.95 -3.39 -8.83
N GLY A 39 9.92 -4.22 -8.44
CA GLY A 39 11.35 -3.84 -8.48
C GLY A 39 11.82 -3.50 -9.89
N LEU A 40 11.39 -4.28 -10.90
CA LEU A 40 11.69 -4.00 -12.31
C LEU A 40 11.04 -2.68 -12.75
N LEU A 41 9.80 -2.42 -12.35
CA LEU A 41 9.09 -1.17 -12.63
C LEU A 41 9.83 0.04 -12.05
N ALA A 42 10.24 -0.05 -10.79
CA ALA A 42 10.97 0.99 -10.10
C ALA A 42 12.36 1.23 -10.71
N LEU A 43 13.07 0.15 -11.09
CA LEU A 43 14.35 0.23 -11.79
C LEU A 43 14.21 0.92 -13.15
N ALA A 44 13.22 0.52 -13.95
CA ALA A 44 12.95 1.11 -15.26
C ALA A 44 12.66 2.62 -15.14
N THR A 45 11.86 3.02 -14.15
CA THR A 45 11.54 4.43 -13.88
C THR A 45 12.76 5.20 -13.40
N SER A 46 13.60 4.58 -12.55
CA SER A 46 14.86 5.18 -12.08
C SER A 46 15.84 5.42 -13.24
N LEU A 47 16.00 4.42 -14.11
CA LEU A 47 16.83 4.54 -15.32
C LEU A 47 16.31 5.63 -16.27
N TRP A 48 14.97 5.70 -16.45
CA TRP A 48 14.35 6.73 -17.25
C TRP A 48 14.60 8.13 -16.70
N SER A 49 14.34 8.34 -15.41
CA SER A 49 14.58 9.62 -14.74
C SER A 49 16.06 10.01 -14.75
N GLY A 50 16.94 9.05 -14.45
CA GLY A 50 18.40 9.26 -14.42
C GLY A 50 18.99 9.60 -15.81
N SER A 51 18.56 8.91 -16.85
CA SER A 51 19.02 9.21 -18.21
C SER A 51 18.59 10.61 -18.68
N LEU A 52 17.36 11.04 -18.36
CA LEU A 52 16.93 12.41 -18.64
C LEU A 52 17.74 13.43 -17.83
N ALA A 53 18.02 13.17 -16.55
CA ALA A 53 18.87 14.04 -15.74
C ALA A 53 20.26 14.22 -16.35
N VAL A 54 20.89 13.12 -16.80
CA VAL A 54 22.16 13.19 -17.54
C VAL A 54 22.01 14.00 -18.82
N GLY A 55 20.95 13.81 -19.59
CA GLY A 55 20.68 14.53 -20.84
C GLY A 55 20.60 16.06 -20.65
N TYR A 56 20.12 16.54 -19.49
CA TYR A 56 20.11 17.97 -19.16
C TYR A 56 21.50 18.53 -18.78
N HIS A 57 22.45 17.67 -18.42
CA HIS A 57 23.81 18.07 -17.97
C HIS A 57 24.85 17.91 -19.03
N VAL A 58 24.57 17.19 -20.11
CA VAL A 58 25.46 17.00 -21.24
C VAL A 58 25.53 18.30 -22.04
N ASP A 59 26.71 18.94 -22.04
CA ASP A 59 26.97 20.11 -22.87
C ASP A 59 27.18 19.69 -24.32
N PRO A 60 26.33 20.15 -25.26
CA PRO A 60 26.46 19.81 -26.67
C PRO A 60 27.78 20.27 -27.30
N GLN A 61 28.42 21.31 -26.73
CA GLN A 61 29.68 21.87 -27.26
C GLN A 61 30.87 21.02 -26.89
N THR A 62 30.88 20.41 -25.70
CA THR A 62 32.02 19.61 -25.20
C THR A 62 31.90 18.12 -25.50
N THR A 63 30.67 17.56 -25.47
CA THR A 63 30.44 16.10 -25.61
C THR A 63 29.86 15.67 -26.96
N GLY A 64 29.47 16.64 -27.79
CA GLY A 64 28.95 16.39 -29.13
C GLY A 64 27.49 15.88 -29.17
N LEU A 65 26.90 16.04 -30.35
CA LEU A 65 25.50 15.71 -30.64
C LEU A 65 25.17 14.21 -30.46
N SER A 66 26.19 13.36 -30.69
CA SER A 66 26.06 11.89 -30.55
C SER A 66 25.84 11.44 -29.13
N ALA A 67 26.50 12.07 -28.14
CA ALA A 67 26.34 11.70 -26.73
C ALA A 67 24.94 12.05 -26.20
N THR A 68 24.44 13.26 -26.48
CA THR A 68 23.07 13.65 -26.10
C THR A 68 22.02 12.72 -26.72
N THR A 69 22.19 12.37 -28.00
CA THR A 69 21.31 11.47 -28.72
C THR A 69 21.33 10.07 -28.09
N LEU A 70 22.51 9.56 -27.70
CA LEU A 70 22.63 8.26 -27.04
C LEU A 70 21.90 8.25 -25.69
N VAL A 71 22.10 9.28 -24.89
CA VAL A 71 21.42 9.41 -23.57
C VAL A 71 19.89 9.42 -23.74
N ILE A 72 19.37 10.12 -24.73
CA ILE A 72 17.93 10.13 -25.00
C ILE A 72 17.44 8.78 -25.52
N ARG A 73 18.22 8.06 -26.32
CA ARG A 73 17.90 6.68 -26.73
C ARG A 73 17.83 5.74 -25.53
N VAL A 74 18.73 5.90 -24.54
CA VAL A 74 18.68 5.17 -23.25
C VAL A 74 17.41 5.52 -22.50
N ALA A 75 16.98 6.79 -22.48
CA ALA A 75 15.72 7.20 -21.86
C ALA A 75 14.50 6.53 -22.52
N PHE A 76 14.47 6.42 -23.85
CA PHE A 76 13.41 5.71 -24.57
C PHE A 76 13.44 4.20 -24.33
N ALA A 77 14.63 3.60 -24.26
CA ALA A 77 14.78 2.19 -23.87
C ALA A 77 14.23 1.94 -22.46
N ALA A 78 14.57 2.80 -21.50
CA ALA A 78 14.03 2.73 -20.14
C ALA A 78 12.51 2.93 -20.10
N GLY A 79 11.96 3.83 -20.93
CA GLY A 79 10.51 4.01 -21.09
C GLY A 79 9.80 2.78 -21.66
N SER A 80 10.44 2.10 -22.63
CA SER A 80 9.94 0.82 -23.16
C SER A 80 9.97 -0.28 -22.09
N LEU A 81 11.04 -0.35 -21.31
CA LEU A 81 11.16 -1.27 -20.17
C LEU A 81 10.12 -0.97 -19.08
N PHE A 82 9.83 0.31 -18.82
CA PHE A 82 8.75 0.73 -17.93
C PHE A 82 7.40 0.19 -18.39
N ALA A 83 7.05 0.30 -19.67
CA ALA A 83 5.80 -0.23 -20.21
C ALA A 83 5.70 -1.76 -20.03
N VAL A 84 6.79 -2.49 -20.30
CA VAL A 84 6.86 -3.95 -20.07
C VAL A 84 6.70 -4.30 -18.59
N ALA A 85 7.46 -3.63 -17.72
CA ALA A 85 7.41 -3.88 -16.28
C ALA A 85 6.02 -3.57 -15.69
N PHE A 86 5.37 -2.53 -16.21
CA PHE A 86 4.03 -2.11 -15.85
C PHE A 86 2.99 -3.20 -16.19
N LEU A 87 3.06 -3.77 -17.38
CA LEU A 87 2.20 -4.88 -17.80
C LEU A 87 2.44 -6.14 -16.97
N LEU A 88 3.70 -6.49 -16.72
CA LEU A 88 4.07 -7.65 -15.89
C LEU A 88 3.62 -7.49 -14.44
N PHE A 89 3.77 -6.29 -13.87
CA PHE A 89 3.26 -5.99 -12.53
C PHE A 89 1.75 -6.18 -12.47
N THR A 90 1.03 -5.58 -13.41
CA THR A 90 -0.45 -5.65 -13.43
C THR A 90 -0.94 -7.08 -13.65
N GLU A 91 -0.31 -7.85 -14.53
CA GLU A 91 -0.63 -9.25 -14.75
C GLU A 91 -0.50 -10.07 -13.46
N ARG A 92 0.60 -9.88 -12.72
CA ARG A 92 0.86 -10.59 -11.46
C ARG A 92 -0.08 -10.14 -10.35
N PHE A 93 -0.35 -8.85 -10.29
CA PHE A 93 -1.26 -8.28 -9.29
C PHE A 93 -2.71 -8.65 -9.56
N ALA A 94 -3.15 -8.69 -10.83
CA ALA A 94 -4.55 -8.84 -11.17
C ALA A 94 -5.09 -10.28 -11.18
N LEU A 95 -4.24 -11.33 -11.02
CA LEU A 95 -4.65 -12.73 -11.17
C LEU A 95 -5.49 -12.93 -12.43
N THR A 96 -4.87 -12.72 -13.57
CA THR A 96 -5.48 -12.47 -14.87
C THR A 96 -6.12 -13.71 -15.48
N PRO A 97 -7.24 -13.59 -16.24
CA PRO A 97 -7.77 -14.69 -17.03
C PRO A 97 -6.74 -15.23 -18.04
N PRO A 98 -6.68 -16.56 -18.29
CA PRO A 98 -5.64 -17.19 -19.12
C PRO A 98 -5.49 -16.61 -20.52
N ALA A 99 -6.58 -16.15 -21.14
CA ALA A 99 -6.56 -15.56 -22.47
C ALA A 99 -5.80 -14.21 -22.49
N VAL A 100 -6.03 -13.37 -21.49
CA VAL A 100 -5.37 -12.05 -21.40
C VAL A 100 -3.92 -12.21 -20.96
N CYS A 101 -3.61 -13.17 -20.08
CA CYS A 101 -2.23 -13.56 -19.78
C CYS A 101 -1.44 -13.90 -21.06
N ARG A 102 -2.04 -14.68 -21.96
CA ARG A 102 -1.40 -15.02 -23.24
C ARG A 102 -1.17 -13.78 -24.11
N LEU A 103 -2.14 -12.88 -24.21
CA LEU A 103 -1.98 -11.63 -24.95
C LEU A 103 -0.82 -10.79 -24.37
N VAL A 104 -0.77 -10.63 -23.07
CA VAL A 104 0.31 -9.85 -22.40
C VAL A 104 1.67 -10.52 -22.65
N ARG A 105 1.82 -11.81 -22.35
CA ARG A 105 3.12 -12.50 -22.39
C ARG A 105 3.64 -12.78 -23.78
N PHE A 106 2.75 -13.14 -24.71
CA PHE A 106 3.17 -13.58 -26.05
C PHE A 106 3.08 -12.48 -27.10
N PHE A 107 2.42 -11.37 -26.81
CA PHE A 107 2.30 -10.26 -27.73
C PHE A 107 2.82 -8.96 -27.16
N LEU A 108 2.23 -8.43 -26.09
CA LEU A 108 2.58 -7.09 -25.59
C LEU A 108 3.99 -7.00 -25.00
N VAL A 109 4.43 -8.02 -24.26
CA VAL A 109 5.79 -8.05 -23.69
C VAL A 109 6.85 -8.18 -24.77
N PRO A 110 6.78 -9.11 -25.74
CA PRO A 110 7.75 -9.18 -26.85
C PRO A 110 7.81 -7.92 -27.68
N VAL A 111 6.66 -7.29 -28.01
CA VAL A 111 6.64 -6.00 -28.70
C VAL A 111 7.34 -4.91 -27.91
N GLY A 112 7.13 -4.85 -26.59
CA GLY A 112 7.83 -3.91 -25.72
C GLY A 112 9.34 -4.15 -25.66
N VAL A 113 9.78 -5.40 -25.65
CA VAL A 113 11.21 -5.76 -25.73
C VAL A 113 11.78 -5.39 -27.09
N ALA A 114 11.03 -5.56 -28.18
CA ALA A 114 11.44 -5.08 -29.49
C ALA A 114 11.64 -3.55 -29.51
N PHE A 115 10.70 -2.80 -28.95
CA PHE A 115 10.85 -1.34 -28.81
C PHE A 115 12.02 -0.95 -27.92
N PHE A 116 12.33 -1.71 -26.86
CA PHE A 116 13.54 -1.50 -26.06
C PHE A 116 14.81 -1.56 -26.92
N VAL A 117 14.94 -2.59 -27.76
CA VAL A 117 16.10 -2.75 -28.66
C VAL A 117 16.09 -1.66 -29.75
N LEU A 118 14.95 -1.40 -30.38
CA LEU A 118 14.80 -0.40 -31.42
C LEU A 118 15.02 1.04 -30.93
N SER A 119 14.92 1.29 -29.64
CA SER A 119 15.19 2.61 -29.03
C SER A 119 16.61 3.09 -29.25
N PHE A 120 17.56 2.18 -29.44
CA PHE A 120 18.95 2.53 -29.74
C PHE A 120 19.18 2.87 -31.23
N SER A 121 18.19 2.72 -32.08
CA SER A 121 18.28 2.99 -33.52
C SER A 121 17.79 4.40 -33.88
N PRO A 122 18.22 4.94 -35.05
CA PRO A 122 17.65 6.17 -35.59
C PRO A 122 16.17 6.12 -35.91
N TRP A 123 15.61 4.92 -36.01
CA TRP A 123 14.19 4.70 -36.30
C TRP A 123 13.28 5.17 -35.17
N MET A 124 13.77 5.21 -33.94
CA MET A 124 13.01 5.71 -32.78
C MET A 124 13.36 7.16 -32.47
N VAL A 125 14.66 7.48 -32.37
CA VAL A 125 15.20 8.83 -32.12
C VAL A 125 16.25 9.11 -33.14
N VAL A 126 16.01 10.08 -34.03
CA VAL A 126 16.97 10.48 -35.06
C VAL A 126 18.11 11.27 -34.44
N VAL A 127 17.77 12.37 -33.75
CA VAL A 127 18.74 13.26 -33.11
C VAL A 127 18.09 13.93 -31.90
N ALA A 128 18.89 14.16 -30.87
CA ALA A 128 18.49 14.96 -29.72
C ALA A 128 19.54 16.08 -29.50
N LYS A 129 19.04 17.29 -29.19
CA LYS A 129 19.82 18.46 -28.89
C LYS A 129 19.43 19.02 -27.52
N SER A 130 20.43 19.33 -26.70
CA SER A 130 20.22 20.12 -25.50
C SER A 130 20.09 21.59 -25.88
N THR A 131 19.10 22.27 -25.35
CA THR A 131 18.82 23.70 -25.54
C THR A 131 18.64 24.37 -24.19
N PRO A 132 18.80 25.69 -24.06
CA PRO A 132 18.55 26.39 -22.82
C PRO A 132 17.13 26.20 -22.29
N MET A 133 16.14 25.90 -23.15
CA MET A 133 14.74 25.63 -22.81
C MET A 133 14.47 24.15 -22.50
N GLY A 134 15.42 23.25 -22.75
CA GLY A 134 15.26 21.82 -22.51
C GLY A 134 15.83 20.95 -23.63
N LEU A 135 15.42 19.68 -23.66
CA LEU A 135 15.85 18.71 -24.66
C LEU A 135 14.90 18.75 -25.86
N LEU A 136 15.42 19.09 -27.04
CA LEU A 136 14.70 19.00 -28.29
C LEU A 136 15.00 17.67 -28.97
N VAL A 137 13.99 16.82 -29.15
CA VAL A 137 14.12 15.48 -29.72
C VAL A 137 13.44 15.43 -31.08
N THR A 138 14.18 14.99 -32.09
CA THR A 138 13.62 14.65 -33.39
C THR A 138 13.32 13.16 -33.44
N TYR A 139 12.03 12.84 -33.47
CA TYR A 139 11.56 11.47 -33.46
C TYR A 139 11.70 10.78 -34.82
N GLY A 140 11.97 9.47 -34.80
CA GLY A 140 11.98 8.63 -35.99
C GLY A 140 10.56 8.14 -36.34
N TYR A 141 10.48 7.45 -37.48
CA TYR A 141 9.19 6.98 -38.03
C TYR A 141 8.51 5.87 -37.20
N LEU A 142 9.21 5.18 -36.29
CA LEU A 142 8.63 4.19 -35.40
C LEU A 142 8.03 4.79 -34.12
N HIS A 143 8.27 6.07 -33.82
CA HIS A 143 7.72 6.71 -32.63
C HIS A 143 6.17 6.67 -32.55
N PRO A 144 5.41 6.90 -33.64
CA PRO A 144 3.95 6.75 -33.59
C PRO A 144 3.49 5.31 -33.26
N ALA A 145 4.21 4.29 -33.76
CA ALA A 145 3.92 2.90 -33.44
C ALA A 145 4.18 2.59 -31.96
N PHE A 146 5.25 3.15 -31.39
CA PHE A 146 5.49 3.09 -29.95
C PHE A 146 4.39 3.79 -29.16
N ALA A 147 3.88 4.93 -29.62
CA ALA A 147 2.76 5.64 -29.01
C ALA A 147 1.51 4.78 -28.94
N VAL A 148 1.16 4.11 -30.04
CA VAL A 148 0.03 3.17 -30.08
C VAL A 148 0.23 2.00 -29.10
N TYR A 149 1.45 1.43 -29.06
CA TYR A 149 1.80 0.38 -28.11
C TYR A 149 1.64 0.84 -26.66
N ALA A 150 2.13 2.03 -26.29
CA ALA A 150 2.04 2.56 -24.95
C ALA A 150 0.59 2.80 -24.51
N VAL A 151 -0.25 3.35 -25.40
CA VAL A 151 -1.69 3.56 -25.15
C VAL A 151 -2.42 2.23 -25.02
N ALA A 152 -2.13 1.25 -25.87
CA ALA A 152 -2.73 -0.09 -25.80
C ALA A 152 -2.33 -0.81 -24.51
N GLY A 153 -1.07 -0.72 -24.09
CA GLY A 153 -0.57 -1.25 -22.82
C GLY A 153 -1.27 -0.61 -21.62
N PHE A 154 -1.42 0.70 -21.63
CA PHE A 154 -2.16 1.43 -20.58
C PHE A 154 -3.63 1.00 -20.51
N ALA A 155 -4.31 0.93 -21.64
CA ALA A 155 -5.71 0.48 -21.72
C ALA A 155 -5.87 -0.96 -21.21
N THR A 156 -4.95 -1.86 -21.59
CA THR A 156 -4.92 -3.24 -21.10
C THR A 156 -4.76 -3.28 -19.57
N THR A 157 -3.86 -2.48 -19.01
CA THR A 157 -3.67 -2.38 -17.56
C THR A 157 -4.94 -1.92 -16.85
N VAL A 158 -5.59 -0.87 -17.34
CA VAL A 158 -6.86 -0.37 -16.77
C VAL A 158 -7.95 -1.45 -16.81
N TYR A 159 -8.05 -2.17 -17.92
CA TYR A 159 -9.00 -3.28 -18.06
C TYR A 159 -8.75 -4.39 -17.03
N LEU A 160 -7.49 -4.81 -16.85
CA LEU A 160 -7.11 -5.84 -15.90
C LEU A 160 -7.41 -5.44 -14.45
N LEU A 161 -7.02 -4.24 -14.06
CA LEU A 161 -7.26 -3.71 -12.72
C LEU A 161 -8.76 -3.57 -12.43
N ARG A 162 -9.54 -3.09 -13.41
CA ARG A 162 -11.01 -3.01 -13.30
C ARG A 162 -11.64 -4.40 -13.17
N SER A 163 -11.17 -5.38 -13.94
CA SER A 163 -11.63 -6.77 -13.85
C SER A 163 -11.37 -7.36 -12.47
N LYS A 164 -10.18 -7.15 -11.90
CA LYS A 164 -9.85 -7.56 -10.54
C LYS A 164 -10.75 -6.86 -9.51
N TYR A 165 -10.89 -5.54 -9.59
CA TYR A 165 -11.73 -4.76 -8.67
C TYR A 165 -13.15 -5.30 -8.56
N ARG A 166 -13.74 -5.74 -9.69
CA ARG A 166 -15.10 -6.31 -9.69
C ARG A 166 -15.21 -7.68 -9.02
N ARG A 167 -14.10 -8.41 -8.91
CA ARG A 167 -14.05 -9.76 -8.32
C ARG A 167 -13.54 -9.76 -6.89
N SER A 168 -12.93 -8.67 -6.45
CA SER A 168 -12.35 -8.53 -5.12
C SER A 168 -13.38 -8.01 -4.12
N ALA A 169 -13.26 -8.43 -2.85
CA ALA A 169 -14.05 -7.97 -1.71
C ALA A 169 -13.10 -7.51 -0.58
N GLY A 170 -13.65 -6.89 0.46
CA GLY A 170 -12.93 -6.53 1.68
C GLY A 170 -11.63 -5.75 1.46
N LEU A 171 -10.59 -6.16 2.15
CA LEU A 171 -9.25 -5.54 2.08
C LEU A 171 -8.66 -5.59 0.68
N GLU A 172 -8.83 -6.70 -0.05
CA GLU A 172 -8.29 -6.84 -1.41
C GLU A 172 -8.91 -5.79 -2.36
N ARG A 173 -10.21 -5.55 -2.26
CA ARG A 173 -10.90 -4.53 -3.05
C ARG A 173 -10.37 -3.13 -2.77
N LEU A 174 -10.05 -2.84 -1.50
CA LEU A 174 -9.46 -1.58 -1.08
C LEU A 174 -8.03 -1.42 -1.67
N GLN A 175 -7.20 -2.45 -1.57
CA GLN A 175 -5.85 -2.47 -2.16
C GLN A 175 -5.90 -2.23 -3.67
N VAL A 176 -6.80 -2.92 -4.38
CA VAL A 176 -6.99 -2.76 -5.83
C VAL A 176 -7.42 -1.33 -6.16
N ARG A 177 -8.29 -0.71 -5.36
CA ARG A 177 -8.73 0.68 -5.55
C ARG A 177 -7.56 1.67 -5.50
N TYR A 178 -6.65 1.52 -4.53
CA TYR A 178 -5.44 2.37 -4.45
C TYR A 178 -4.52 2.16 -5.66
N VAL A 179 -4.30 0.92 -6.07
CA VAL A 179 -3.49 0.62 -7.26
C VAL A 179 -4.14 1.22 -8.51
N ILE A 180 -5.46 1.11 -8.68
CA ILE A 180 -6.18 1.74 -9.80
C ILE A 180 -5.95 3.25 -9.82
N TRP A 181 -6.13 3.96 -8.70
CA TRP A 181 -5.92 5.39 -8.64
C TRP A 181 -4.47 5.78 -8.92
N ALA A 182 -3.51 5.03 -8.36
CA ALA A 182 -2.10 5.24 -8.63
C ALA A 182 -1.79 5.16 -10.14
N PHE A 183 -2.30 4.13 -10.80
CA PHE A 183 -2.06 3.92 -12.22
C PHE A 183 -2.85 4.85 -13.12
N LEU A 184 -4.12 5.12 -12.83
CA LEU A 184 -4.92 6.05 -13.64
C LEU A 184 -4.33 7.44 -13.62
N LEU A 185 -4.01 7.96 -12.42
CA LEU A 185 -3.51 9.32 -12.28
C LEU A 185 -2.10 9.46 -12.87
N SER A 186 -1.14 8.64 -12.41
CA SER A 186 0.24 8.72 -12.90
C SER A 186 0.36 8.29 -14.37
N GLY A 187 -0.27 7.19 -14.76
CA GLY A 187 -0.21 6.66 -16.10
C GLY A 187 -0.86 7.57 -17.14
N ALA A 188 -1.99 8.20 -16.83
CA ALA A 188 -2.61 9.20 -17.69
C ALA A 188 -1.68 10.41 -17.91
N LEU A 189 -1.12 10.96 -16.82
CA LEU A 189 -0.20 12.09 -16.90
C LEU A 189 1.08 11.74 -17.66
N ILE A 190 1.69 10.58 -17.39
CA ILE A 190 2.88 10.09 -18.11
C ILE A 190 2.56 9.90 -19.59
N THR A 191 1.46 9.22 -19.93
CA THR A 191 1.09 8.97 -21.33
C THR A 191 0.79 10.28 -22.05
N THR A 192 0.09 11.21 -21.40
CA THR A 192 -0.20 12.52 -21.99
C THR A 192 1.08 13.30 -22.31
N THR A 193 1.99 13.43 -21.34
CA THR A 193 3.19 14.26 -21.49
C THR A 193 4.27 13.65 -22.39
N ASN A 194 4.38 12.31 -22.43
CA ASN A 194 5.46 11.64 -23.15
C ASN A 194 5.03 10.97 -24.45
N VAL A 195 3.72 10.80 -24.68
CA VAL A 195 3.22 10.15 -25.88
C VAL A 195 2.28 11.06 -26.65
N VAL A 196 1.20 11.54 -26.00
CA VAL A 196 0.13 12.30 -26.69
C VAL A 196 0.64 13.68 -27.13
N LEU A 197 1.19 14.47 -26.21
CA LEU A 197 1.65 15.84 -26.50
C LEU A 197 2.78 15.85 -27.54
N PRO A 198 3.81 14.99 -27.49
CA PRO A 198 4.82 14.91 -28.54
C PRO A 198 4.27 14.60 -29.92
N VAL A 199 3.27 13.72 -30.01
CA VAL A 199 2.63 13.35 -31.29
C VAL A 199 1.75 14.49 -31.81
N VAL A 200 0.92 15.10 -30.95
CA VAL A 200 -0.07 16.12 -31.34
C VAL A 200 0.58 17.47 -31.58
N LEU A 201 1.42 17.92 -30.64
CA LEU A 201 2.04 19.26 -30.69
C LEU A 201 3.41 19.27 -31.39
N LYS A 202 3.93 18.10 -31.76
CA LYS A 202 5.26 17.92 -32.36
C LYS A 202 6.38 18.56 -31.52
N THR A 203 6.22 18.58 -30.19
CA THR A 203 7.19 19.13 -29.23
C THR A 203 7.57 18.10 -28.18
N SER A 204 8.83 18.07 -27.79
CA SER A 204 9.35 17.20 -26.72
C SER A 204 9.49 17.87 -25.36
N GLU A 205 9.11 19.15 -25.25
CA GLU A 205 9.32 19.96 -24.04
C GLU A 205 8.63 19.38 -22.79
N TYR A 206 7.43 18.82 -22.97
CA TYR A 206 6.63 18.26 -21.85
C TYR A 206 7.13 16.90 -21.38
N GLY A 207 7.94 16.19 -22.15
CA GLY A 207 8.47 14.87 -21.82
C GLY A 207 9.29 14.83 -20.53
N ARG A 208 9.87 15.95 -20.11
CA ARG A 208 10.60 16.10 -18.84
C ARG A 208 9.74 15.85 -17.59
N TYR A 209 8.43 16.09 -17.66
CA TYR A 209 7.53 15.93 -16.52
C TYR A 209 7.07 14.49 -16.32
N GLY A 210 7.16 13.66 -17.34
CA GLY A 210 6.70 12.28 -17.30
C GLY A 210 7.27 11.47 -16.13
N PRO A 211 8.61 11.41 -15.96
CA PRO A 211 9.20 10.70 -14.84
C PRO A 211 8.77 11.23 -13.47
N LEU A 212 8.51 12.54 -13.33
CA LEU A 212 8.07 13.13 -12.06
C LEU A 212 6.72 12.59 -11.61
N PHE A 213 5.82 12.29 -12.56
CA PHE A 213 4.53 11.70 -12.25
C PHE A 213 4.64 10.26 -11.72
N SER A 214 5.78 9.60 -11.88
CA SER A 214 6.02 8.31 -11.22
C SER A 214 6.10 8.43 -9.69
N LEU A 215 6.40 9.61 -9.14
CA LEU A 215 6.35 9.87 -7.70
C LEU A 215 4.92 9.77 -7.16
N LEU A 216 3.90 10.11 -7.96
CA LEU A 216 2.50 9.88 -7.58
C LEU A 216 2.20 8.37 -7.49
N LEU A 217 2.67 7.60 -8.47
CA LEU A 217 2.57 6.14 -8.45
C LEU A 217 3.24 5.58 -7.20
N LEU A 218 4.48 5.99 -6.94
CA LEU A 218 5.28 5.56 -5.80
C LEU A 218 4.62 5.95 -4.48
N GLY A 219 4.15 7.20 -4.36
CA GLY A 219 3.50 7.71 -3.14
C GLY A 219 2.21 6.96 -2.81
N ILE A 220 1.33 6.75 -3.80
CA ILE A 220 0.05 6.05 -3.60
C ILE A 220 0.26 4.55 -3.33
N ILE A 221 1.17 3.89 -4.06
CA ILE A 221 1.50 2.48 -3.80
C ILE A 221 2.20 2.35 -2.45
N GLY A 222 3.15 3.24 -2.11
CA GLY A 222 3.79 3.29 -0.81
C GLY A 222 2.77 3.46 0.33
N HIS A 223 1.78 4.36 0.16
CA HIS A 223 0.65 4.49 1.07
C HIS A 223 -0.12 3.17 1.21
N ALA A 224 -0.46 2.52 0.09
CA ALA A 224 -1.19 1.25 0.12
C ALA A 224 -0.39 0.11 0.77
N ILE A 225 0.93 0.08 0.60
CA ILE A 225 1.81 -0.88 1.28
C ILE A 225 1.80 -0.66 2.79
N ILE A 226 1.95 0.60 3.22
CA ILE A 226 2.03 0.97 4.64
C ILE A 226 0.69 0.76 5.33
N ARG A 227 -0.39 1.27 4.73
CA ARG A 227 -1.71 1.35 5.37
C ARG A 227 -2.52 0.08 5.22
N HIS A 228 -2.42 -0.59 4.07
CA HIS A 228 -3.29 -1.70 3.68
C HIS A 228 -2.54 -3.01 3.41
N ARG A 229 -1.29 -3.14 3.88
CA ARG A 229 -0.44 -4.34 3.72
C ARG A 229 -0.37 -4.83 2.26
N LEU A 230 -0.39 -3.92 1.30
CA LEU A 230 -0.22 -4.28 -0.10
C LEU A 230 1.09 -5.06 -0.26
N MET A 231 1.09 -6.16 -1.00
CA MET A 231 2.24 -7.06 -1.21
C MET A 231 2.71 -7.82 0.06
N ASP A 232 1.84 -7.99 1.08
CA ASP A 232 2.14 -8.67 2.36
C ASP A 232 3.37 -8.12 3.08
N ILE A 233 3.72 -6.87 2.83
CA ILE A 233 4.86 -6.21 3.45
C ILE A 233 4.42 -5.60 4.78
N ARG A 234 4.92 -6.17 5.88
CA ARG A 234 4.88 -5.51 7.19
C ARG A 234 6.00 -4.46 7.23
N ILE A 235 5.64 -3.20 7.13
CA ILE A 235 6.62 -2.12 7.27
C ILE A 235 6.80 -1.85 8.77
N PHE A 236 7.86 -2.41 9.35
CA PHE A 236 8.45 -1.83 10.54
C PHE A 236 9.17 -0.55 10.08
N ILE A 237 8.50 0.58 10.23
CA ILE A 237 9.16 1.86 9.99
C ILE A 237 10.11 2.10 11.14
N HIS A 238 11.37 1.71 10.92
CA HIS A 238 12.43 2.11 11.82
C HIS A 238 12.50 3.64 11.85
N ARG A 239 12.81 4.22 13.01
CA ARG A 239 13.05 5.67 13.18
C ARG A 239 13.92 6.25 12.06
N GLY A 240 14.84 5.44 11.48
CA GLY A 240 15.66 5.79 10.33
C GLY A 240 14.92 6.18 9.06
N ALA A 241 13.74 5.57 8.77
CA ALA A 241 12.95 5.94 7.59
C ALA A 241 12.30 7.33 7.75
N VAL A 242 11.91 7.70 8.98
CA VAL A 242 11.40 9.04 9.30
C VAL A 242 12.52 10.08 9.13
N TYR A 243 13.75 9.75 9.56
CA TYR A 243 14.91 10.62 9.37
C TYR A 243 15.23 10.81 7.89
N LEU A 244 15.18 9.74 7.10
CA LEU A 244 15.43 9.80 5.66
C LEU A 244 14.35 10.65 4.95
N ALA A 245 13.08 10.48 5.29
CA ALA A 245 11.99 11.29 4.75
C ALA A 245 12.14 12.78 5.13
N ALA A 246 12.50 13.08 6.38
CA ALA A 246 12.77 14.43 6.83
C ALA A 246 13.98 15.04 6.10
N LEU A 247 15.05 14.26 5.89
CA LEU A 247 16.23 14.68 5.14
C LEU A 247 15.89 15.01 3.69
N ILE A 248 15.12 14.15 3.01
CA ILE A 248 14.68 14.36 1.63
C ILE A 248 13.78 15.60 1.53
N ALA A 249 12.82 15.76 2.46
CA ALA A 249 11.95 16.93 2.50
C ALA A 249 12.75 18.22 2.68
N THR A 250 13.74 18.21 3.56
CA THR A 250 14.60 19.37 3.82
C THR A 250 15.52 19.68 2.65
N ALA A 251 16.13 18.66 2.04
CA ALA A 251 16.92 18.83 0.83
C ALA A 251 16.07 19.40 -0.31
N GLY A 252 14.80 18.99 -0.44
CA GLY A 252 13.84 19.55 -1.39
C GLY A 252 13.54 21.03 -1.12
N VAL A 253 13.24 21.38 0.13
CA VAL A 253 13.00 22.78 0.53
C VAL A 253 14.24 23.65 0.28
N LEU A 254 15.44 23.15 0.61
CA LEU A 254 16.68 23.85 0.35
C LEU A 254 16.92 24.06 -1.15
N ALA A 255 16.70 23.03 -1.97
CA ALA A 255 16.80 23.12 -3.42
C ALA A 255 15.83 24.16 -4.00
N ILE A 256 14.59 24.19 -3.51
CA ILE A 256 13.59 25.20 -3.91
C ILE A 256 14.02 26.59 -3.47
N ALA A 257 14.48 26.75 -2.23
CA ALA A 257 14.93 28.03 -1.69
C ALA A 257 16.16 28.61 -2.46
N LEU A 258 17.16 27.78 -2.73
CA LEU A 258 18.33 28.15 -3.54
C LEU A 258 17.92 28.54 -4.96
N THR A 259 17.00 27.78 -5.54
CA THR A 259 16.50 28.05 -6.89
C THR A 259 15.72 29.36 -6.96
N LEU A 260 14.82 29.60 -6.00
CA LEU A 260 14.03 30.83 -5.90
C LEU A 260 14.94 32.03 -5.63
N SER A 261 15.93 31.87 -4.77
CA SER A 261 16.93 32.90 -4.48
C SER A 261 17.73 33.30 -5.74
N ASN A 262 18.19 32.32 -6.52
CA ASN A 262 18.89 32.57 -7.78
C ASN A 262 17.97 33.18 -8.84
N TYR A 263 16.65 32.89 -8.80
CA TYR A 263 15.68 33.50 -9.69
C TYR A 263 15.41 34.97 -9.36
N LEU A 264 15.27 35.29 -8.08
CA LEU A 264 14.90 36.63 -7.62
C LEU A 264 16.11 37.60 -7.61
N LEU A 265 17.32 37.07 -7.41
CA LEU A 265 18.55 37.83 -7.24
C LEU A 265 19.68 37.18 -8.04
N PRO A 266 19.70 37.32 -9.37
CA PRO A 266 20.75 36.76 -10.18
C PRO A 266 22.07 37.51 -9.93
N ASP A 267 23.06 36.80 -9.36
CA ASP A 267 24.43 37.29 -9.15
C ASP A 267 25.40 36.59 -10.11
N GLU A 268 26.38 37.34 -10.61
CA GLU A 268 27.42 36.84 -11.53
C GLU A 268 28.58 36.10 -10.83
N HIS A 269 28.51 35.87 -9.51
CA HIS A 269 29.62 35.27 -8.73
C HIS A 269 29.33 33.84 -8.31
N ASP A 270 30.33 32.98 -8.46
CA ASP A 270 30.27 31.52 -8.31
C ASP A 270 29.92 30.99 -6.90
N PHE A 271 30.10 31.74 -5.83
CA PHE A 271 29.69 31.41 -4.46
C PHE A 271 29.39 32.67 -3.67
N SER A 272 28.17 32.88 -3.26
CA SER A 272 27.78 34.04 -2.47
C SER A 272 27.53 33.71 -1.01
N LEU A 273 27.79 34.64 -0.09
CA LEU A 273 27.49 34.58 1.34
C LEU A 273 26.01 34.21 1.57
N ARG A 274 25.14 34.56 0.62
CA ARG A 274 23.72 34.24 0.56
C ARG A 274 23.46 32.70 0.54
N GLU A 275 24.22 31.92 -0.23
CA GLU A 275 24.05 30.47 -0.33
C GLU A 275 24.44 29.79 0.99
N ILE A 276 25.47 30.31 1.66
CA ILE A 276 25.89 29.84 2.99
C ILE A 276 24.80 30.13 4.02
N VAL A 277 24.22 31.34 4.00
CA VAL A 277 23.13 31.74 4.92
C VAL A 277 21.89 30.90 4.66
N LEU A 278 21.52 30.64 3.41
CA LEU A 278 20.38 29.76 3.06
C LEU A 278 20.61 28.31 3.49
N ALA A 279 21.85 27.81 3.36
CA ALA A 279 22.20 26.47 3.83
C ALA A 279 22.11 26.37 5.37
N ILE A 280 22.61 27.36 6.09
CA ILE A 280 22.49 27.44 7.56
C ILE A 280 21.03 27.55 7.98
N LEU A 281 20.23 28.40 7.31
CA LEU A 281 18.82 28.56 7.59
C LEU A 281 18.05 27.23 7.36
N ALA A 282 18.38 26.50 6.30
CA ALA A 282 17.80 25.20 6.01
C ALA A 282 18.13 24.18 7.11
N VAL A 283 19.38 24.13 7.58
CA VAL A 283 19.79 23.29 8.70
C VAL A 283 19.05 23.67 9.99
N CYS A 284 18.87 24.96 10.27
CA CYS A 284 18.09 25.45 11.41
C CYS A 284 16.59 25.07 11.33
N LEU A 285 16.00 25.07 10.12
CA LEU A 285 14.63 24.63 9.88
C LEU A 285 14.46 23.09 9.94
N LEU A 286 15.56 22.35 9.77
CA LEU A 286 15.57 20.88 9.86
C LEU A 286 15.07 20.38 11.22
N THR A 287 15.47 21.03 12.30
CA THR A 287 15.15 20.59 13.67
C THR A 287 13.64 20.64 13.99
N PRO A 288 12.92 21.78 13.77
CA PRO A 288 11.47 21.83 13.97
C PRO A 288 10.70 21.04 12.93
N ALA A 289 11.16 21.02 11.66
CA ALA A 289 10.54 20.24 10.59
C ALA A 289 10.58 18.73 10.90
N ARG A 290 11.69 18.23 11.45
CA ARG A 290 11.84 16.85 11.90
C ARG A 290 10.78 16.49 12.95
N GLY A 291 10.56 17.31 13.95
CA GLY A 291 9.55 17.06 14.99
C GLY A 291 8.12 17.11 14.46
N SER A 292 7.84 17.93 13.46
CA SER A 292 6.53 18.00 12.81
C SER A 292 6.30 16.82 11.87
N VAL A 293 7.28 16.45 11.07
CA VAL A 293 7.24 15.25 10.21
C VAL A 293 7.10 14.00 11.08
N GLN A 294 7.85 13.88 12.16
CA GLN A 294 7.76 12.75 13.08
C GLN A 294 6.38 12.66 13.73
N ARG A 295 5.81 13.77 14.23
CA ARG A 295 4.45 13.80 14.79
C ARG A 295 3.39 13.44 13.75
N TRP A 296 3.53 13.94 12.52
CA TRP A 296 2.62 13.61 11.42
C TRP A 296 2.72 12.11 11.06
N PHE A 297 3.94 11.57 10.97
CA PHE A 297 4.16 10.14 10.75
C PHE A 297 3.63 9.30 11.91
N ASP A 298 3.85 9.70 13.15
CA ASP A 298 3.35 8.99 14.34
C ASP A 298 1.81 9.01 14.37
N GLN A 299 1.17 10.14 14.05
CA GLN A 299 -0.29 10.23 13.94
C GLN A 299 -0.84 9.45 12.76
N TYR A 300 -0.11 9.40 11.64
CA TYR A 300 -0.54 8.77 10.40
C TYR A 300 -0.35 7.25 10.41
N LEU A 301 0.78 6.79 10.96
CA LEU A 301 1.17 5.38 10.95
C LEU A 301 0.80 4.64 12.23
N TYR A 302 0.96 5.32 13.36
CA TYR A 302 0.59 4.81 14.66
C TYR A 302 -0.68 5.53 15.10
N ARG A 303 -1.83 5.09 14.59
CA ARG A 303 -3.11 5.49 15.20
C ARG A 303 -3.08 5.03 16.65
N ASN A 304 -2.67 5.97 17.53
CA ASN A 304 -2.68 5.91 19.01
C ASN A 304 -2.38 4.54 19.63
N PRO A 305 -1.10 4.16 19.81
CA PRO A 305 -0.76 3.09 20.76
C PRO A 305 -1.21 3.46 22.19
N TYR A 306 -1.46 4.75 22.46
CA TYR A 306 -1.93 5.23 23.75
C TYR A 306 -3.38 4.82 24.04
N ASP A 307 -4.25 4.83 23.06
CA ASP A 307 -5.65 4.37 23.23
C ASP A 307 -5.72 2.85 23.40
N TYR A 308 -4.85 2.10 22.72
CA TYR A 308 -4.79 0.64 22.82
C TYR A 308 -4.48 0.18 24.28
N ALA A 309 -3.40 0.68 24.86
CA ALA A 309 -2.99 0.31 26.23
C ALA A 309 -3.99 0.80 27.29
N ARG A 310 -4.63 1.94 27.03
CA ARG A 310 -5.67 2.50 27.89
C ARG A 310 -6.95 1.67 27.81
N THR A 311 -7.46 1.41 26.59
CA THR A 311 -8.66 0.60 26.37
C THR A 311 -8.48 -0.80 26.95
N LEU A 312 -7.30 -1.42 26.73
CA LEU A 312 -6.99 -2.73 27.30
C LEU A 312 -7.00 -2.71 28.82
N ARG A 313 -6.42 -1.68 29.44
CA ARG A 313 -6.37 -1.55 30.90
C ARG A 313 -7.76 -1.32 31.49
N GLU A 314 -8.56 -0.44 30.87
CA GLU A 314 -9.93 -0.18 31.28
C GLU A 314 -10.81 -1.42 31.13
N ALA A 315 -10.71 -2.14 30.01
CA ALA A 315 -11.40 -3.41 29.80
C ALA A 315 -10.97 -4.48 30.79
N SER A 316 -9.65 -4.64 31.03
CA SER A 316 -9.11 -5.61 31.96
C SER A 316 -9.56 -5.37 33.42
N GLN A 317 -9.58 -4.10 33.84
CA GLN A 317 -10.03 -3.73 35.19
C GLN A 317 -11.53 -4.04 35.40
N ALA A 318 -12.34 -3.75 34.41
CA ALA A 318 -13.77 -4.02 34.47
C ALA A 318 -14.08 -5.52 34.44
N LEU A 319 -13.37 -6.30 33.60
CA LEU A 319 -13.53 -7.76 33.52
C LEU A 319 -13.15 -8.47 34.83
N THR A 320 -12.18 -7.94 35.59
CA THR A 320 -11.80 -8.53 36.88
C THR A 320 -12.71 -8.11 38.04
N ALA A 321 -13.48 -7.06 37.89
CA ALA A 321 -14.36 -6.55 38.93
C ALA A 321 -15.80 -7.15 38.87
N THR A 322 -16.21 -7.74 37.73
CA THR A 322 -17.56 -8.21 37.49
C THR A 322 -17.66 -9.72 37.73
N ILE A 323 -18.52 -10.14 38.64
CA ILE A 323 -18.70 -11.56 38.97
C ILE A 323 -19.95 -12.12 38.27
N ASP A 324 -20.93 -11.28 37.94
CA ASP A 324 -22.11 -11.67 37.20
C ASP A 324 -21.81 -11.89 35.71
N LEU A 325 -22.25 -13.05 35.18
CA LEU A 325 -22.01 -13.43 33.79
C LEU A 325 -22.72 -12.52 32.79
N GLU A 326 -23.95 -12.10 33.09
CA GLU A 326 -24.76 -11.26 32.20
C GLU A 326 -24.13 -9.85 32.08
N ASP A 327 -23.79 -9.25 33.22
CA ASP A 327 -23.11 -7.96 33.27
C ASP A 327 -21.75 -8.01 32.56
N LEU A 328 -21.01 -9.11 32.73
CA LEU A 328 -19.71 -9.35 32.08
C LEU A 328 -19.84 -9.34 30.55
N VAL A 329 -20.79 -10.09 30.02
CA VAL A 329 -21.04 -10.22 28.58
C VAL A 329 -21.48 -8.89 27.98
N VAL A 330 -22.36 -8.14 28.63
CA VAL A 330 -22.78 -6.80 28.21
C VAL A 330 -21.59 -5.84 28.18
N HIS A 331 -20.74 -5.92 29.20
CA HIS A 331 -19.54 -5.07 29.26
C HIS A 331 -18.55 -5.38 28.13
N VAL A 332 -18.24 -6.66 27.88
CA VAL A 332 -17.40 -7.09 26.75
C VAL A 332 -18.00 -6.64 25.42
N GLY A 333 -19.30 -6.81 25.23
CA GLY A 333 -20.02 -6.35 24.04
C GLY A 333 -19.89 -4.86 23.81
N SER A 334 -20.04 -4.05 24.88
CA SER A 334 -19.85 -2.60 24.82
C SER A 334 -18.41 -2.21 24.44
N VAL A 335 -17.39 -2.91 24.97
CA VAL A 335 -15.99 -2.70 24.58
C VAL A 335 -15.77 -3.03 23.12
N LEU A 336 -16.32 -4.14 22.62
CA LEU A 336 -16.24 -4.51 21.21
C LEU A 336 -16.89 -3.45 20.31
N GLU A 337 -18.09 -2.98 20.68
CA GLU A 337 -18.83 -1.95 19.94
C GLU A 337 -18.09 -0.61 19.89
N THR A 338 -17.64 -0.12 21.05
CA THR A 338 -17.03 1.22 21.14
C THR A 338 -15.62 1.27 20.50
N THR A 339 -14.86 0.16 20.65
CA THR A 339 -13.46 0.09 20.19
C THR A 339 -13.36 -0.20 18.70
N PHE A 340 -14.06 -1.24 18.22
CA PHE A 340 -13.94 -1.70 16.82
C PHE A 340 -15.03 -1.16 15.91
N ARG A 341 -16.17 -0.73 16.49
CA ARG A 341 -17.35 -0.22 15.78
C ARG A 341 -17.77 -1.12 14.63
N PRO A 342 -18.01 -2.42 14.88
CA PRO A 342 -18.45 -3.33 13.85
C PRO A 342 -19.88 -3.02 13.40
N GLU A 343 -20.24 -3.44 12.19
CA GLU A 343 -21.65 -3.40 11.70
C GLU A 343 -22.47 -4.46 12.40
N VAL A 344 -21.88 -5.64 12.61
CA VAL A 344 -22.45 -6.79 13.30
C VAL A 344 -21.44 -7.31 14.31
N ALA A 345 -21.88 -7.67 15.50
CA ALA A 345 -21.06 -8.36 16.48
C ALA A 345 -21.92 -9.33 17.32
N SER A 346 -21.33 -10.46 17.73
CA SER A 346 -22.02 -11.46 18.55
C SER A 346 -21.04 -12.13 19.49
N ILE A 347 -21.51 -12.45 20.69
CA ILE A 347 -20.78 -13.22 21.70
C ILE A 347 -21.53 -14.51 21.95
N TYR A 348 -20.89 -15.63 21.69
CA TYR A 348 -21.36 -16.94 21.95
C TYR A 348 -20.57 -17.58 23.09
N LEU A 349 -21.27 -18.16 24.08
CA LEU A 349 -20.65 -18.93 25.16
C LEU A 349 -21.05 -20.38 25.06
N TYR A 350 -20.14 -21.27 25.45
CA TYR A 350 -20.35 -22.69 25.48
C TYR A 350 -21.20 -23.07 26.69
N ASP A 351 -22.27 -23.80 26.43
CA ASP A 351 -23.15 -24.41 27.45
C ASP A 351 -22.74 -25.87 27.63
N ASP A 352 -22.26 -26.21 28.84
CA ASP A 352 -21.81 -27.56 29.18
C ASP A 352 -22.95 -28.57 29.24
N GLU A 353 -24.19 -28.13 29.54
CA GLU A 353 -25.37 -29.00 29.69
C GLU A 353 -25.90 -29.45 28.34
N ASP A 354 -26.10 -28.51 27.43
CA ASP A 354 -26.68 -28.79 26.11
C ASP A 354 -25.59 -29.12 25.08
N ARG A 355 -24.30 -28.87 25.38
CA ARG A 355 -23.15 -29.02 24.50
C ARG A 355 -23.26 -28.20 23.21
N GLU A 356 -23.73 -26.97 23.34
CA GLU A 356 -23.95 -26.03 22.26
C GLU A 356 -23.41 -24.65 22.61
N PHE A 357 -23.22 -23.81 21.57
CA PHE A 357 -22.85 -22.41 21.78
C PHE A 357 -24.13 -21.56 21.77
N ARG A 358 -24.43 -20.88 22.88
CA ARG A 358 -25.57 -19.98 23.01
C ARG A 358 -25.16 -18.53 22.80
N LEU A 359 -26.04 -17.81 22.10
CA LEU A 359 -25.89 -16.36 21.91
C LEU A 359 -26.21 -15.66 23.25
N CYS A 360 -25.19 -14.94 23.79
CA CYS A 360 -25.35 -14.17 25.00
C CYS A 360 -25.46 -12.66 24.74
N TRP A 361 -24.92 -12.20 23.60
CA TRP A 361 -25.01 -10.80 23.22
C TRP A 361 -24.88 -10.64 21.72
N SER A 362 -25.63 -9.68 21.13
CA SER A 362 -25.51 -9.36 19.69
C SER A 362 -25.75 -7.89 19.38
N LEU A 363 -25.12 -7.42 18.31
CA LEU A 363 -25.28 -6.08 17.73
C LEU A 363 -25.44 -6.21 16.21
N PRO A 364 -26.53 -5.72 15.57
CA PRO A 364 -27.80 -5.34 16.22
C PRO A 364 -28.51 -6.56 16.85
N ASN A 365 -29.34 -6.31 17.83
CA ASN A 365 -30.08 -7.38 18.49
C ASN A 365 -30.94 -8.19 17.50
N GLY A 366 -30.90 -9.53 17.63
CA GLY A 366 -31.70 -10.44 16.81
C GLY A 366 -31.14 -10.69 15.40
N HIS A 367 -29.89 -10.29 15.09
CA HIS A 367 -29.28 -10.53 13.78
C HIS A 367 -28.62 -11.92 13.69
N SER A 368 -28.21 -12.49 14.79
CA SER A 368 -27.50 -13.76 14.87
C SER A 368 -28.38 -14.89 15.40
N PRO A 369 -28.19 -16.15 14.99
CA PRO A 369 -28.96 -17.29 15.51
C PRO A 369 -28.70 -17.48 17.02
N ASP A 370 -29.73 -17.87 17.74
CA ASP A 370 -29.66 -18.03 19.21
C ASP A 370 -28.73 -19.17 19.64
N VAL A 371 -28.60 -20.20 18.79
CA VAL A 371 -27.79 -21.39 19.07
C VAL A 371 -26.97 -21.79 17.88
N LEU A 372 -25.69 -22.16 18.12
CA LEU A 372 -24.79 -22.77 17.17
C LEU A 372 -24.31 -24.14 17.69
N HIS A 373 -24.48 -25.16 16.86
CA HIS A 373 -24.11 -26.51 17.25
C HIS A 373 -22.58 -26.72 17.28
N THR A 374 -22.08 -27.60 18.14
CA THR A 374 -20.67 -27.98 18.22
C THR A 374 -20.14 -28.66 16.94
N SER A 375 -21.00 -29.11 16.04
CA SER A 375 -20.66 -29.63 14.73
C SER A 375 -20.31 -28.51 13.71
N SER A 376 -20.55 -27.23 14.04
CA SER A 376 -20.18 -26.08 13.23
C SER A 376 -18.66 -26.02 13.06
N SER A 377 -18.20 -25.60 11.89
CA SER A 377 -16.78 -25.39 11.65
C SER A 377 -16.17 -24.27 12.51
N LEU A 378 -17.02 -23.35 13.01
CA LEU A 378 -16.65 -22.28 13.94
C LEU A 378 -16.12 -22.83 15.27
N ALA A 379 -16.70 -23.93 15.78
CA ALA A 379 -16.34 -24.54 17.05
C ALA A 379 -14.93 -25.17 17.06
N SER A 380 -14.36 -25.47 15.90
CA SER A 380 -13.05 -26.11 15.76
C SER A 380 -11.87 -25.13 15.70
N VAL A 381 -12.17 -23.81 15.74
CA VAL A 381 -11.15 -22.76 15.57
C VAL A 381 -10.45 -22.48 16.90
N ALA A 382 -9.15 -22.74 16.96
CA ALA A 382 -8.32 -22.55 18.15
C ALA A 382 -7.54 -21.22 18.19
N HIS A 383 -7.65 -20.38 17.16
CA HIS A 383 -6.97 -19.07 17.09
C HIS A 383 -7.81 -18.08 16.29
N LEU A 384 -7.49 -16.78 16.45
CA LEU A 384 -8.14 -15.71 15.69
C LEU A 384 -8.05 -15.98 14.19
N VAL A 385 -9.17 -15.95 13.51
CA VAL A 385 -9.26 -16.17 12.05
C VAL A 385 -10.01 -14.99 11.42
N PHE A 386 -9.40 -14.42 10.39
CA PHE A 386 -10.08 -13.47 9.51
C PHE A 386 -10.59 -14.18 8.26
N ARG A 387 -11.83 -13.92 7.88
CA ARG A 387 -12.48 -14.53 6.70
C ARG A 387 -11.66 -14.39 5.42
N ASP A 388 -10.97 -13.23 5.26
CA ASP A 388 -10.13 -12.94 4.09
C ASP A 388 -8.79 -13.68 4.10
N GLU A 389 -8.35 -14.18 5.27
CA GLU A 389 -7.12 -14.97 5.42
C GLU A 389 -7.33 -16.47 5.19
N ILE A 390 -8.59 -16.92 5.16
CA ILE A 390 -8.92 -18.32 4.85
C ILE A 390 -8.64 -18.54 3.36
N SER A 391 -7.48 -19.15 3.06
CA SER A 391 -7.07 -19.43 1.69
C SER A 391 -7.98 -20.49 1.04
N VAL A 392 -8.42 -20.20 -0.19
CA VAL A 392 -9.19 -21.13 -1.03
C VAL A 392 -8.28 -22.22 -1.63
N GLU A 393 -6.94 -22.04 -1.52
CA GLU A 393 -5.94 -22.95 -2.09
C GLU A 393 -5.43 -23.93 -1.05
N ARG A 394 -5.75 -25.17 -1.27
CA ARG A 394 -5.24 -26.43 -0.68
C ARG A 394 -5.84 -26.88 0.65
N SER A 395 -6.65 -27.90 0.49
CA SER A 395 -6.93 -28.97 1.46
C SER A 395 -7.73 -28.58 2.70
N ALA A 396 -8.96 -28.71 2.59
CA ALA A 396 -9.92 -29.34 3.47
C ALA A 396 -11.27 -28.67 3.26
N SER A 397 -12.25 -29.49 3.07
CA SER A 397 -13.68 -29.15 3.15
C SER A 397 -14.02 -28.24 4.37
N SER A 398 -13.24 -28.34 5.45
CA SER A 398 -13.35 -27.52 6.66
C SER A 398 -13.13 -26.01 6.45
N ASN A 399 -12.14 -25.60 5.64
CA ASN A 399 -11.90 -24.16 5.41
C ASN A 399 -12.96 -23.52 4.51
N ALA A 400 -13.52 -24.29 3.57
CA ALA A 400 -14.59 -23.82 2.72
C ALA A 400 -15.89 -23.66 3.52
N SER A 401 -16.24 -24.62 4.39
CA SER A 401 -17.41 -24.57 5.27
C SER A 401 -17.29 -23.42 6.28
N LEU A 402 -16.12 -23.22 6.91
CA LEU A 402 -15.87 -22.11 7.82
C LEU A 402 -16.07 -20.74 7.13
N ARG A 403 -15.58 -20.58 5.92
CA ARG A 403 -15.77 -19.34 5.16
C ARG A 403 -17.23 -19.11 4.78
N GLU A 404 -17.95 -20.16 4.44
CA GLU A 404 -19.38 -20.09 4.11
C GLU A 404 -20.22 -19.73 5.35
N GLU A 405 -19.93 -20.36 6.50
CA GLU A 405 -20.58 -20.02 7.78
C GLU A 405 -20.29 -18.57 8.21
N LEU A 406 -19.03 -18.12 8.15
CA LEU A 406 -18.70 -16.72 8.44
C LEU A 406 -19.42 -15.75 7.49
N SER A 407 -19.57 -16.13 6.21
CA SER A 407 -20.28 -15.30 5.23
C SER A 407 -21.77 -15.24 5.50
N SER A 408 -22.41 -16.34 5.92
CA SER A 408 -23.83 -16.40 6.28
C SER A 408 -24.14 -15.56 7.51
N LEU A 409 -23.20 -15.47 8.45
CA LEU A 409 -23.30 -14.66 9.67
C LEU A 409 -22.78 -13.21 9.48
N GLN A 410 -22.43 -12.82 8.25
CA GLN A 410 -21.82 -11.52 7.91
C GLN A 410 -20.57 -11.21 8.75
N ALA A 411 -19.90 -12.23 9.26
CA ALA A 411 -18.70 -12.09 10.07
C ALA A 411 -17.43 -11.98 9.20
N GLU A 412 -16.55 -11.07 9.58
CA GLU A 412 -15.21 -10.90 9.00
C GLU A 412 -14.11 -11.46 9.91
N ALA A 413 -14.37 -11.54 11.22
CA ALA A 413 -13.43 -12.08 12.19
C ALA A 413 -14.13 -13.04 13.15
N LEU A 414 -13.48 -14.16 13.46
CA LEU A 414 -13.81 -15.12 14.50
C LEU A 414 -12.69 -15.11 15.54
N VAL A 415 -13.03 -14.84 16.80
CA VAL A 415 -12.09 -14.73 17.91
C VAL A 415 -12.49 -15.75 18.97
N PRO A 416 -11.77 -16.89 19.09
CA PRO A 416 -12.11 -17.90 20.08
C PRO A 416 -11.75 -17.44 21.50
N LEU A 417 -12.57 -17.81 22.45
CA LEU A 417 -12.37 -17.68 23.88
C LEU A 417 -11.89 -19.05 24.39
N ILE A 418 -10.62 -19.14 24.69
CA ILE A 418 -9.99 -20.41 25.11
C ILE A 418 -9.35 -20.22 26.48
N GLU A 419 -9.68 -21.12 27.42
CA GLU A 419 -9.04 -21.20 28.71
C GLU A 419 -8.55 -22.63 28.96
N GLU A 420 -7.27 -22.75 29.38
CA GLU A 420 -6.61 -24.06 29.59
C GLU A 420 -6.79 -25.07 28.45
N GLY A 421 -6.85 -24.55 27.20
CA GLY A 421 -7.04 -25.37 26.00
C GLY A 421 -8.47 -25.82 25.72
N GLN A 422 -9.44 -25.38 26.53
CA GLN A 422 -10.87 -25.67 26.32
C GLN A 422 -11.60 -24.45 25.75
N PRO A 423 -12.48 -24.62 24.76
CA PRO A 423 -13.28 -23.54 24.23
C PRO A 423 -14.36 -23.12 25.26
N VAL A 424 -14.35 -21.86 25.66
CA VAL A 424 -15.36 -21.25 26.53
C VAL A 424 -16.41 -20.51 25.70
N GLY A 425 -16.04 -20.10 24.48
CA GLY A 425 -16.93 -19.36 23.59
C GLY A 425 -16.16 -18.76 22.40
N PHE A 426 -16.78 -17.79 21.75
CA PHE A 426 -16.11 -16.99 20.70
C PHE A 426 -16.85 -15.66 20.44
N PHE A 427 -16.10 -14.69 19.93
CA PHE A 427 -16.67 -13.47 19.35
C PHE A 427 -16.75 -13.61 17.83
N LEU A 428 -17.84 -13.17 17.25
CA LEU A 428 -17.99 -12.91 15.82
C LEU A 428 -18.06 -11.41 15.59
N LEU A 429 -17.29 -10.89 14.65
CA LEU A 429 -17.26 -9.48 14.32
C LEU A 429 -17.42 -9.32 12.82
N GLY A 430 -18.39 -8.52 12.39
CA GLY A 430 -18.59 -8.13 10.99
C GLY A 430 -17.65 -7.01 10.55
N ALA A 431 -17.92 -6.42 9.38
CA ALA A 431 -17.18 -5.30 8.86
C ALA A 431 -17.19 -4.10 9.82
N LYS A 432 -16.10 -3.36 9.88
CA LYS A 432 -16.09 -2.10 10.63
C LYS A 432 -16.95 -1.05 9.92
N ARG A 433 -17.74 -0.28 10.65
CA ARG A 433 -18.53 0.85 10.11
C ARG A 433 -17.68 1.90 9.37
N SER A 434 -16.39 1.96 9.67
CA SER A 434 -15.44 2.82 8.94
C SER A 434 -15.09 2.31 7.53
N GLY A 435 -15.45 1.07 7.20
CA GLY A 435 -15.03 0.37 5.99
C GLY A 435 -13.54 -0.02 5.98
N ASP A 436 -12.82 0.19 7.08
CA ASP A 436 -11.43 -0.24 7.23
C ASP A 436 -11.41 -1.74 7.60
N PRO A 437 -10.44 -2.51 7.07
CA PRO A 437 -10.25 -3.89 7.51
C PRO A 437 -9.69 -3.96 8.94
N TYR A 438 -9.76 -5.14 9.55
CA TYR A 438 -9.06 -5.41 10.80
C TYR A 438 -7.55 -5.48 10.57
N PHE A 439 -6.78 -4.70 11.34
CA PHE A 439 -5.32 -4.65 11.26
C PHE A 439 -4.66 -5.51 12.36
N SER A 440 -3.33 -5.68 12.29
CA SER A 440 -2.59 -6.46 13.29
C SER A 440 -2.79 -5.96 14.72
N ASN A 441 -2.88 -4.65 14.91
CA ASN A 441 -3.14 -4.08 16.23
C ASN A 441 -4.54 -4.43 16.73
N ASP A 442 -5.52 -4.50 15.82
CA ASP A 442 -6.87 -4.97 16.16
C ASP A 442 -6.85 -6.46 16.52
N ALA A 443 -6.08 -7.28 15.79
CA ALA A 443 -5.90 -8.69 16.08
C ALA A 443 -5.25 -8.93 17.44
N ASP A 444 -4.20 -8.18 17.77
CA ASP A 444 -3.52 -8.26 19.07
C ASP A 444 -4.46 -7.85 20.21
N LEU A 445 -5.26 -6.79 20.02
CA LEU A 445 -6.26 -6.34 21.00
C LEU A 445 -7.37 -7.35 21.16
N LEU A 446 -7.93 -7.86 20.05
CA LEU A 446 -9.00 -8.86 20.07
C LEU A 446 -8.52 -10.13 20.76
N THR A 447 -7.33 -10.61 20.46
CA THR A 447 -6.77 -11.81 21.09
C THR A 447 -6.56 -11.59 22.59
N THR A 448 -6.05 -10.43 23.00
CA THR A 448 -5.83 -10.14 24.41
C THR A 448 -7.15 -10.00 25.16
N LEU A 449 -8.13 -9.31 24.56
CA LEU A 449 -9.46 -9.16 25.14
C LEU A 449 -10.17 -10.53 25.26
N ALA A 450 -10.04 -11.39 24.24
CA ALA A 450 -10.62 -12.73 24.25
C ALA A 450 -10.01 -13.61 25.36
N ASN A 451 -8.69 -13.58 25.52
CA ASN A 451 -8.03 -14.34 26.59
C ASN A 451 -8.49 -13.88 27.99
N GLN A 452 -8.64 -12.58 28.21
CA GLN A 452 -9.12 -12.04 29.48
C GLN A 452 -10.61 -12.35 29.70
N ALA A 453 -11.43 -12.24 28.66
CA ALA A 453 -12.84 -12.59 28.72
C ALA A 453 -13.04 -14.08 28.99
N ALA A 454 -12.22 -14.97 28.38
CA ALA A 454 -12.29 -16.40 28.63
C ALA A 454 -12.10 -16.74 30.11
N VAL A 455 -11.06 -16.17 30.76
CA VAL A 455 -10.82 -16.35 32.21
C VAL A 455 -11.98 -15.79 33.03
N ALA A 456 -12.45 -14.58 32.72
CA ALA A 456 -13.54 -13.96 33.47
C ALA A 456 -14.86 -14.72 33.35
N VAL A 457 -15.22 -15.20 32.12
CA VAL A 457 -16.40 -16.02 31.87
C VAL A 457 -16.32 -17.33 32.64
N ARG A 458 -15.19 -18.04 32.63
CA ARG A 458 -15.01 -19.30 33.35
C ARG A 458 -15.17 -19.10 34.87
N ASN A 459 -14.59 -18.01 35.39
CA ASN A 459 -14.75 -17.68 36.81
C ASN A 459 -16.22 -17.40 37.18
N ALA A 460 -16.92 -16.63 36.37
CA ALA A 460 -18.36 -16.33 36.57
C ALA A 460 -19.22 -17.58 36.48
N GLN A 461 -19.01 -18.46 35.48
CA GLN A 461 -19.69 -19.74 35.36
C GLN A 461 -19.44 -20.65 36.56
N THR A 462 -18.19 -20.74 37.03
CA THR A 462 -17.81 -21.54 38.19
C THR A 462 -18.46 -20.99 39.45
N HIS A 463 -18.48 -19.68 39.65
CA HIS A 463 -19.17 -19.04 40.79
C HIS A 463 -20.67 -19.29 40.77
N ALA A 464 -21.34 -19.12 39.61
CA ALA A 464 -22.78 -19.40 39.47
C ALA A 464 -23.12 -20.86 39.83
N ARG A 465 -22.29 -21.80 39.38
CA ARG A 465 -22.43 -23.23 39.65
C ARG A 465 -22.28 -23.54 41.16
N VAL A 466 -21.31 -22.91 41.83
CA VAL A 466 -21.11 -23.08 43.28
C VAL A 466 -22.29 -22.53 44.07
N VAL A 467 -22.84 -21.39 43.69
CA VAL A 467 -24.05 -20.80 44.32
C VAL A 467 -25.22 -21.73 44.14
N GLN A 468 -25.48 -22.23 42.93
CA GLN A 468 -26.60 -23.15 42.65
C GLN A 468 -26.50 -24.44 43.48
N VAL A 469 -25.32 -25.08 43.52
CA VAL A 469 -25.11 -26.30 44.32
C VAL A 469 -25.31 -26.04 45.81
N ASN A 470 -24.92 -24.87 46.33
CA ASN A 470 -25.16 -24.50 47.71
C ASN A 470 -26.65 -24.27 48.01
N GLU A 471 -27.42 -23.71 47.08
CA GLU A 471 -28.86 -23.53 47.20
C GLU A 471 -29.61 -24.87 47.17
N GLU A 472 -29.17 -25.81 46.32
CA GLU A 472 -29.75 -27.17 46.24
C GLU A 472 -29.45 -28.03 47.48
N MET A 473 -28.38 -27.70 48.24
CA MET A 473 -28.01 -28.40 49.47
C MET A 473 -28.67 -27.83 50.73
N GLN A 474 -29.36 -26.71 50.65
CA GLN A 474 -30.11 -26.09 51.74
C GLN A 474 -31.57 -26.47 51.70
#